data_8ee8734b91a806a595840a9f30aeebd9
#
_entry.id   8ee8734b91a806a595840a9f30aeebd9
#
_cell.length_a   1.000
_cell.length_b   1.000
_cell.length_c   1.000
_cell.angle_alpha   90.00
_cell.angle_beta   90.00
_cell.angle_gamma   90.00
#
_symmetry.space_group_name_H-M   'P 1'
#
loop_
_entity.id
_entity.type
_entity.pdbx_description
1 polymer ?
#
loop_
_entity_poly.entity_id
_entity_poly.type
_entity_poly.pdbx_seq_one_letter_code
_entity_poly.pdbx_strand_id
1 'polypeptide(L)'
;AAPLLLIISNSLKPLNELWEFPPRLIPRQPTFENYRNLASIMSGSLVPFAMYLANTVFVTAVGTGGHIILASMCAFPLAKKRFPGRQVIFNAIVIALMFSGTVTVISNYMVMAALGWIDSLLSIVVPAFSSTLGLYLMKQFMEQVIPDSLLEAARIDGASQWKIFWRIVMPNVKSGWLTLMLLSVQTLWNSGQSPYILSEEKKTLAYALNQIVSGGVARAGVGAAVMVIMMLVPITVFIISQSNIIEAMASSGMKE
;
A
#
# COMPACT_ATOMS: atom_id res chain seq x y z
N ALA A 1 -12.40 12.37 -10.13
CA ALA A 1 -13.58 12.45 -9.26
C ALA A 1 -14.77 11.65 -9.79
N ALA A 2 -15.10 11.71 -11.12
CA ALA A 2 -16.29 11.03 -11.68
C ALA A 2 -16.38 9.50 -11.38
N PRO A 3 -15.33 8.69 -11.51
CA PRO A 3 -15.43 7.25 -11.20
C PRO A 3 -15.76 6.96 -9.73
N LEU A 4 -15.26 7.77 -8.80
CA LEU A 4 -15.55 7.60 -7.36
C LEU A 4 -17.02 7.91 -7.06
N LEU A 5 -17.58 8.97 -7.67
CA LEU A 5 -18.99 9.31 -7.56
C LEU A 5 -19.88 8.20 -8.12
N LEU A 6 -19.48 7.58 -9.24
CA LEU A 6 -20.20 6.46 -9.83
C LEU A 6 -20.20 5.23 -8.89
N ILE A 7 -19.08 4.89 -8.27
CA ILE A 7 -19.00 3.77 -7.33
C ILE A 7 -19.93 4.02 -6.13
N ILE A 8 -19.88 5.22 -5.55
CA ILE A 8 -20.76 5.60 -4.43
C ILE A 8 -22.22 5.57 -4.87
N SER A 9 -22.55 6.15 -6.03
CA SER A 9 -23.90 6.10 -6.57
C SER A 9 -24.40 4.67 -6.79
N ASN A 10 -23.60 3.83 -7.42
CA ASN A 10 -23.95 2.44 -7.71
C ASN A 10 -24.11 1.60 -6.44
N SER A 11 -23.40 1.91 -5.35
CA SER A 11 -23.60 1.21 -4.07
C SER A 11 -24.95 1.49 -3.43
N LEU A 12 -25.61 2.58 -3.80
CA LEU A 12 -26.91 3.00 -3.30
C LEU A 12 -28.07 2.67 -4.26
N LYS A 13 -27.79 2.10 -5.43
CA LYS A 13 -28.82 1.72 -6.40
C LYS A 13 -29.34 0.31 -6.14
N PRO A 14 -30.65 0.07 -6.32
CA PRO A 14 -31.17 -1.28 -6.41
C PRO A 14 -30.67 -1.98 -7.68
N LEU A 15 -30.72 -3.32 -7.69
CA LEU A 15 -30.12 -4.12 -8.79
C LEU A 15 -30.71 -3.81 -10.17
N ASN A 16 -32.00 -3.52 -10.24
CA ASN A 16 -32.69 -3.17 -11.48
C ASN A 16 -32.21 -1.83 -12.08
N GLU A 17 -31.84 -0.85 -11.25
CA GLU A 17 -31.35 0.45 -11.71
C GLU A 17 -29.87 0.39 -12.14
N LEU A 18 -29.09 -0.57 -11.63
CA LEU A 18 -27.67 -0.72 -12.00
C LEU A 18 -27.46 -1.05 -13.48
N TRP A 19 -28.43 -1.73 -14.11
CA TRP A 19 -28.36 -2.19 -15.50
C TRP A 19 -29.14 -1.30 -16.47
N GLU A 20 -29.73 -0.18 -15.98
CA GLU A 20 -30.44 0.78 -16.84
C GLU A 20 -29.44 1.51 -17.74
N PHE A 21 -29.72 1.56 -19.05
CA PHE A 21 -28.92 2.31 -20.00
C PHE A 21 -29.72 3.55 -20.51
N PRO A 22 -29.13 4.74 -20.55
CA PRO A 22 -27.76 5.12 -20.13
C PRO A 22 -27.59 5.15 -18.61
N PRO A 23 -26.36 4.84 -18.10
CA PRO A 23 -26.11 4.79 -16.66
C PRO A 23 -26.27 6.18 -16.03
N ARG A 24 -27.05 6.26 -14.96
CA ARG A 24 -27.31 7.53 -14.26
C ARG A 24 -26.29 7.75 -13.14
N LEU A 25 -25.92 9.01 -12.93
CA LEU A 25 -25.03 9.38 -11.82
C LEU A 25 -25.76 9.42 -10.48
N ILE A 26 -27.04 9.82 -10.47
CA ILE A 26 -27.85 9.97 -9.26
C ILE A 26 -28.89 8.84 -9.24
N PRO A 27 -28.97 8.04 -8.15
CA PRO A 27 -29.98 6.99 -8.01
C PRO A 27 -31.37 7.58 -7.93
N ARG A 28 -32.35 6.97 -8.59
CA ARG A 28 -33.77 7.35 -8.49
C ARG A 28 -34.38 6.89 -7.18
N GLN A 29 -33.98 5.69 -6.75
CA GLN A 29 -34.46 5.05 -5.53
C GLN A 29 -33.26 4.64 -4.66
N PRO A 30 -32.64 5.61 -3.93
CA PRO A 30 -31.49 5.29 -3.11
C PRO A 30 -31.87 4.29 -2.01
N THR A 31 -31.10 3.22 -1.91
CA THR A 31 -31.32 2.15 -0.93
C THR A 31 -30.01 1.74 -0.25
N PHE A 32 -30.09 1.33 1.01
CA PHE A 32 -28.98 0.70 1.74
C PHE A 32 -29.04 -0.84 1.71
N GLU A 33 -29.87 -1.40 0.86
CA GLU A 33 -30.06 -2.85 0.75
C GLU A 33 -28.76 -3.58 0.38
N ASN A 34 -27.93 -2.99 -0.49
CA ASN A 34 -26.62 -3.56 -0.86
C ASN A 34 -25.69 -3.72 0.36
N TYR A 35 -25.67 -2.74 1.26
CA TYR A 35 -24.89 -2.81 2.51
C TYR A 35 -25.49 -3.80 3.52
N ARG A 36 -26.83 -3.89 3.59
CA ARG A 36 -27.50 -4.88 4.44
C ARG A 36 -27.23 -6.30 3.95
N ASN A 37 -27.31 -6.52 2.63
CA ASN A 37 -27.00 -7.79 2.01
C ASN A 37 -25.54 -8.18 2.22
N LEU A 38 -24.60 -7.22 2.09
CA LEU A 38 -23.19 -7.44 2.40
C LEU A 38 -23.00 -7.87 3.85
N ALA A 39 -23.61 -7.16 4.80
CA ALA A 39 -23.53 -7.50 6.22
C ALA A 39 -24.12 -8.89 6.51
N SER A 40 -25.26 -9.25 5.90
CA SER A 40 -25.85 -10.56 6.02
C SER A 40 -24.96 -11.69 5.48
N ILE A 41 -24.32 -11.48 4.31
CA ILE A 41 -23.38 -12.45 3.74
C ILE A 41 -22.16 -12.61 4.65
N MET A 42 -21.61 -11.51 5.17
CA MET A 42 -20.46 -11.54 6.07
C MET A 42 -20.78 -12.18 7.42
N SER A 43 -21.99 -11.99 7.95
CA SER A 43 -22.42 -12.63 9.22
C SER A 43 -22.63 -14.14 9.07
N GLY A 44 -22.97 -14.62 7.88
CA GLY A 44 -23.06 -16.05 7.56
C GLY A 44 -21.71 -16.72 7.21
N SER A 45 -20.62 -15.97 7.21
CA SER A 45 -19.29 -16.51 6.93
C SER A 45 -18.77 -17.37 8.10
N LEU A 46 -17.98 -18.41 7.78
CA LEU A 46 -17.34 -19.28 8.79
C LEU A 46 -16.36 -18.52 9.70
N VAL A 47 -15.79 -17.43 9.19
CA VAL A 47 -14.81 -16.60 9.90
C VAL A 47 -15.43 -15.23 10.18
N PRO A 48 -15.33 -14.69 11.41
CA PRO A 48 -15.85 -13.37 11.73
C PRO A 48 -15.21 -12.25 10.89
N PHE A 49 -16.01 -11.27 10.46
CA PHE A 49 -15.54 -10.09 9.73
C PHE A 49 -14.35 -9.38 10.41
N ALA A 50 -14.40 -9.31 11.74
CA ALA A 50 -13.35 -8.69 12.53
C ALA A 50 -11.96 -9.34 12.33
N MET A 51 -11.90 -10.63 12.06
CA MET A 51 -10.65 -11.35 11.82
C MET A 51 -10.03 -10.97 10.47
N TYR A 52 -10.83 -10.91 9.39
CA TYR A 52 -10.36 -10.42 8.09
C TYR A 52 -9.85 -8.98 8.17
N LEU A 53 -10.58 -8.13 8.90
CA LEU A 53 -10.19 -6.73 9.13
C LEU A 53 -8.87 -6.65 9.94
N ALA A 54 -8.76 -7.40 11.02
CA ALA A 54 -7.56 -7.44 11.85
C ALA A 54 -6.33 -7.90 11.06
N ASN A 55 -6.46 -8.97 10.24
CA ASN A 55 -5.39 -9.44 9.37
C ASN A 55 -4.96 -8.35 8.38
N THR A 56 -5.92 -7.67 7.76
CA THR A 56 -5.63 -6.60 6.80
C THR A 56 -4.94 -5.42 7.45
N VAL A 57 -5.42 -4.98 8.60
CA VAL A 57 -4.78 -3.89 9.38
C VAL A 57 -3.38 -4.28 9.80
N PHE A 58 -3.18 -5.51 10.30
CA PHE A 58 -1.86 -6.01 10.68
C PHE A 58 -0.89 -6.04 9.50
N VAL A 59 -1.29 -6.68 8.38
CA VAL A 59 -0.46 -6.78 7.16
C VAL A 59 -0.12 -5.39 6.63
N THR A 60 -1.12 -4.50 6.57
CA THR A 60 -0.92 -3.14 6.06
C THR A 60 -0.03 -2.31 6.97
N ALA A 61 -0.25 -2.32 8.28
CA ALA A 61 0.51 -1.51 9.22
C ALA A 61 1.96 -2.00 9.34
N VAL A 62 2.16 -3.30 9.57
CA VAL A 62 3.50 -3.88 9.74
C VAL A 62 4.25 -3.89 8.41
N GLY A 63 3.59 -4.25 7.30
CA GLY A 63 4.18 -4.24 5.96
C GLY A 63 4.62 -2.84 5.54
N THR A 64 3.77 -1.82 5.73
CA THR A 64 4.10 -0.42 5.42
C THR A 64 5.21 0.11 6.32
N GLY A 65 5.13 -0.11 7.63
CA GLY A 65 6.15 0.36 8.57
C GLY A 65 7.51 -0.24 8.29
N GLY A 66 7.58 -1.57 8.12
CA GLY A 66 8.82 -2.26 7.77
C GLY A 66 9.38 -1.82 6.41
N HIS A 67 8.53 -1.64 5.40
CA HIS A 67 8.94 -1.13 4.09
C HIS A 67 9.59 0.27 4.21
N ILE A 68 8.95 1.22 4.88
CA ILE A 68 9.48 2.58 5.04
C ILE A 68 10.84 2.54 5.73
N ILE A 69 10.95 1.79 6.83
CA ILE A 69 12.19 1.70 7.60
C ILE A 69 13.32 1.08 6.78
N LEU A 70 13.09 -0.10 6.20
CA LEU A 70 14.13 -0.82 5.46
C LEU A 70 14.50 -0.11 4.16
N ALA A 71 13.52 0.39 3.39
CA ALA A 71 13.79 1.16 2.19
C ALA A 71 14.62 2.41 2.51
N SER A 72 14.30 3.14 3.59
CA SER A 72 15.04 4.33 4.01
C SER A 72 16.45 4.01 4.47
N MET A 73 16.63 2.93 5.26
CA MET A 73 17.95 2.48 5.73
C MET A 73 18.85 2.04 4.59
N CYS A 74 18.32 1.38 3.57
CA CYS A 74 19.07 0.97 2.38
C CYS A 74 19.31 2.15 1.42
N ALA A 75 18.34 3.06 1.28
CA ALA A 75 18.45 4.23 0.41
C ALA A 75 19.52 5.23 0.89
N PHE A 76 19.65 5.43 2.20
CA PHE A 76 20.57 6.41 2.75
C PHE A 76 22.03 6.20 2.35
N PRO A 77 22.65 5.02 2.51
CA PRO A 77 24.00 4.79 2.01
C PRO A 77 24.09 4.85 0.49
N LEU A 78 23.08 4.39 -0.25
CA LEU A 78 23.03 4.49 -1.69
C LEU A 78 22.89 5.93 -2.19
N ALA A 79 22.30 6.84 -1.42
CA ALA A 79 22.17 8.24 -1.77
C ALA A 79 23.41 9.06 -1.37
N LYS A 80 23.95 8.86 -0.16
CA LYS A 80 24.84 9.80 0.50
C LYS A 80 26.23 9.26 0.87
N LYS A 81 26.53 7.99 0.57
CA LYS A 81 27.85 7.41 0.83
C LYS A 81 28.53 7.00 -0.46
N ARG A 82 29.86 7.18 -0.50
CA ARG A 82 30.71 6.68 -1.59
C ARG A 82 31.35 5.38 -1.13
N PHE A 83 31.03 4.27 -1.79
CA PHE A 83 31.63 2.97 -1.55
C PHE A 83 31.76 2.18 -2.86
N PRO A 84 32.74 1.26 -2.96
CA PRO A 84 32.91 0.44 -4.16
C PRO A 84 31.66 -0.42 -4.39
N GLY A 85 31.19 -0.54 -5.65
CA GLY A 85 30.00 -1.32 -6.00
C GLY A 85 28.66 -0.58 -5.86
N ARG A 86 28.62 0.66 -5.31
CA ARG A 86 27.38 1.45 -5.18
C ARG A 86 26.56 1.48 -6.47
N GLN A 87 27.22 1.80 -7.59
CA GLN A 87 26.54 1.92 -8.89
C GLN A 87 26.02 0.57 -9.41
N VAL A 88 26.76 -0.51 -9.17
CA VAL A 88 26.35 -1.86 -9.56
C VAL A 88 25.09 -2.27 -8.79
N ILE A 89 25.07 -2.06 -7.48
CA ILE A 89 23.90 -2.33 -6.64
C ILE A 89 22.70 -1.50 -7.11
N PHE A 90 22.90 -0.20 -7.35
CA PHE A 90 21.81 0.67 -7.79
C PHE A 90 21.27 0.26 -9.17
N ASN A 91 22.14 -0.08 -10.12
CA ASN A 91 21.71 -0.57 -11.43
C ASN A 91 20.95 -1.89 -11.32
N ALA A 92 21.37 -2.81 -10.44
CA ALA A 92 20.62 -4.04 -10.18
C ALA A 92 19.21 -3.77 -9.64
N ILE A 93 19.06 -2.78 -8.74
CA ILE A 93 17.76 -2.35 -8.24
C ILE A 93 16.90 -1.78 -9.38
N VAL A 94 17.47 -0.94 -10.25
CA VAL A 94 16.74 -0.39 -11.41
C VAL A 94 16.31 -1.49 -12.37
N ILE A 95 17.18 -2.45 -12.66
CA ILE A 95 16.85 -3.60 -13.50
C ILE A 95 15.72 -4.43 -12.86
N ALA A 96 15.77 -4.64 -11.54
CA ALA A 96 14.74 -5.38 -10.81
C ALA A 96 13.34 -4.75 -10.92
N LEU A 97 13.22 -3.42 -11.12
CA LEU A 97 11.95 -2.75 -11.39
C LEU A 97 11.29 -3.19 -12.70
N MET A 98 12.06 -3.72 -13.65
CA MET A 98 11.54 -4.17 -14.94
C MET A 98 10.92 -5.58 -14.88
N PHE A 99 11.17 -6.33 -13.81
CA PHE A 99 10.60 -7.66 -13.64
C PHE A 99 9.17 -7.59 -13.11
N SER A 100 8.25 -8.23 -13.85
CA SER A 100 6.87 -8.40 -13.38
C SER A 100 6.80 -9.43 -12.25
N GLY A 101 5.99 -9.12 -11.23
CA GLY A 101 5.71 -10.06 -10.13
C GLY A 101 5.19 -11.42 -10.60
N THR A 102 4.50 -11.47 -11.75
CA THR A 102 3.98 -12.72 -12.34
C THR A 102 5.09 -13.70 -12.68
N VAL A 103 6.24 -13.22 -13.14
CA VAL A 103 7.39 -14.09 -13.52
C VAL A 103 8.02 -14.74 -12.29
N THR A 104 7.95 -14.07 -11.14
CA THR A 104 8.61 -14.53 -9.91
C THR A 104 7.72 -15.35 -8.98
N VAL A 105 6.45 -15.60 -9.34
CA VAL A 105 5.46 -16.30 -8.47
C VAL A 105 5.96 -17.68 -8.03
N ILE A 106 6.45 -18.50 -8.97
CA ILE A 106 6.90 -19.87 -8.67
C ILE A 106 8.14 -19.84 -7.76
N SER A 107 9.13 -19.01 -8.11
CA SER A 107 10.35 -18.87 -7.31
C SER A 107 10.06 -18.36 -5.90
N ASN A 108 9.16 -17.37 -5.77
CA ASN A 108 8.72 -16.88 -4.49
C ASN A 108 8.01 -17.96 -3.66
N TYR A 109 7.15 -18.76 -4.30
CA TYR A 109 6.49 -19.88 -3.61
C TYR A 109 7.50 -20.87 -3.03
N MET A 110 8.51 -21.24 -3.82
CA MET A 110 9.58 -22.15 -3.36
C MET A 110 10.35 -21.57 -2.16
N VAL A 111 10.64 -20.28 -2.19
CA VAL A 111 11.31 -19.58 -1.06
C VAL A 111 10.41 -19.57 0.17
N MET A 112 9.12 -19.23 0.02
CA MET A 112 8.16 -19.23 1.14
C MET A 112 7.99 -20.63 1.74
N ALA A 113 7.95 -21.66 0.89
CA ALA A 113 7.88 -23.06 1.34
C ALA A 113 9.14 -23.46 2.11
N ALA A 114 10.33 -23.13 1.59
CA ALA A 114 11.61 -23.44 2.24
C ALA A 114 11.78 -22.73 3.60
N LEU A 115 11.20 -21.53 3.75
CA LEU A 115 11.20 -20.76 5.01
C LEU A 115 10.09 -21.19 5.98
N GLY A 116 9.19 -22.10 5.58
CA GLY A 116 8.04 -22.51 6.39
C GLY A 116 6.99 -21.41 6.58
N TRP A 117 6.91 -20.46 5.64
CA TRP A 117 5.97 -19.31 5.71
C TRP A 117 4.69 -19.53 4.93
N ILE A 118 4.50 -20.70 4.32
CA ILE A 118 3.21 -21.09 3.74
C ILE A 118 2.17 -21.12 4.86
N ASP A 119 1.01 -20.56 4.56
CA ASP A 119 -0.10 -20.36 5.49
C ASP A 119 0.28 -19.51 6.72
N SER A 120 1.06 -18.45 6.49
CA SER A 120 1.43 -17.46 7.50
C SER A 120 1.32 -16.04 6.93
N LEU A 121 0.87 -15.07 7.75
CA LEU A 121 0.84 -13.65 7.36
C LEU A 121 2.26 -13.10 7.06
N LEU A 122 3.31 -13.76 7.56
CA LEU A 122 4.70 -13.41 7.24
C LEU A 122 4.99 -13.51 5.73
N SER A 123 4.32 -14.43 5.01
CA SER A 123 4.46 -14.57 3.56
C SER A 123 3.97 -13.35 2.76
N ILE A 124 3.18 -12.49 3.36
CA ILE A 124 2.73 -11.22 2.76
C ILE A 124 3.56 -10.06 3.31
N VAL A 125 3.77 -10.03 4.62
CA VAL A 125 4.40 -8.91 5.33
C VAL A 125 5.89 -8.78 4.98
N VAL A 126 6.65 -9.88 5.00
CA VAL A 126 8.11 -9.81 4.80
C VAL A 126 8.49 -9.42 3.37
N PRO A 127 7.88 -9.99 2.31
CA PRO A 127 8.13 -9.52 0.94
C PRO A 127 7.78 -8.04 0.72
N ALA A 128 6.76 -7.52 1.42
CA ALA A 128 6.39 -6.11 1.32
C ALA A 128 7.53 -5.16 1.75
N PHE A 129 8.42 -5.60 2.65
CA PHE A 129 9.58 -4.80 3.07
C PHE A 129 10.59 -4.55 1.95
N SER A 130 10.66 -5.43 0.96
CA SER A 130 11.66 -5.41 -0.12
C SER A 130 11.19 -4.73 -1.40
N SER A 131 10.25 -3.79 -1.33
CA SER A 131 9.76 -3.06 -2.50
C SER A 131 10.88 -2.26 -3.17
N THR A 132 11.24 -2.68 -4.38
CA THR A 132 12.29 -2.06 -5.19
C THR A 132 11.94 -0.62 -5.57
N LEU A 133 10.66 -0.36 -5.87
CA LEU A 133 10.16 0.99 -6.19
C LEU A 133 10.32 1.93 -4.98
N GLY A 134 9.99 1.44 -3.78
CA GLY A 134 10.13 2.24 -2.57
C GLY A 134 11.58 2.63 -2.28
N LEU A 135 12.49 1.68 -2.40
CA LEU A 135 13.93 1.95 -2.26
C LEU A 135 14.42 2.97 -3.29
N TYR A 136 14.05 2.81 -4.56
CA TYR A 136 14.40 3.73 -5.63
C TYR A 136 13.91 5.16 -5.35
N LEU A 137 12.62 5.31 -5.03
CA LEU A 137 12.03 6.62 -4.72
C LEU A 137 12.70 7.26 -3.51
N MET A 138 12.88 6.51 -2.42
CA MET A 138 13.50 7.04 -1.22
C MET A 138 14.94 7.51 -1.46
N LYS A 139 15.70 6.76 -2.26
CA LYS A 139 17.05 7.17 -2.68
C LYS A 139 17.02 8.49 -3.45
N GLN A 140 16.10 8.68 -4.38
CA GLN A 140 15.94 9.92 -5.14
C GLN A 140 15.56 11.09 -4.22
N PHE A 141 14.59 10.91 -3.31
CA PHE A 141 14.24 11.94 -2.34
C PHE A 141 15.42 12.35 -1.45
N MET A 142 16.20 11.38 -0.97
CA MET A 142 17.38 11.69 -0.14
C MET A 142 18.47 12.43 -0.90
N GLU A 143 18.67 12.13 -2.18
CA GLU A 143 19.66 12.84 -3.03
C GLU A 143 19.27 14.30 -3.26
N GLN A 144 17.99 14.55 -3.53
CA GLN A 144 17.49 15.89 -3.85
C GLN A 144 17.35 16.79 -2.64
N VAL A 145 16.85 16.24 -1.52
CA VAL A 145 16.43 17.06 -0.37
C VAL A 145 17.57 17.32 0.62
N ILE A 146 18.52 16.39 0.74
CA ILE A 146 19.56 16.47 1.78
C ILE A 146 20.87 16.99 1.19
N PRO A 147 21.33 18.22 1.54
CA PRO A 147 22.65 18.70 1.15
C PRO A 147 23.77 17.91 1.86
N ASP A 148 24.87 17.65 1.14
CA ASP A 148 26.01 16.94 1.72
C ASP A 148 26.68 17.77 2.83
N SER A 149 26.68 19.10 2.72
CA SER A 149 27.17 20.02 3.75
C SER A 149 26.48 19.86 5.10
N LEU A 150 25.17 19.57 5.12
CA LEU A 150 24.43 19.30 6.34
C LEU A 150 24.93 18.04 7.05
N LEU A 151 25.25 16.99 6.28
CA LEU A 151 25.77 15.74 6.81
C LEU A 151 27.22 15.89 7.30
N GLU A 152 28.02 16.72 6.64
CA GLU A 152 29.40 17.02 7.05
C GLU A 152 29.43 17.82 8.35
N ALA A 153 28.61 18.85 8.48
CA ALA A 153 28.46 19.61 9.73
C ALA A 153 28.08 18.70 10.90
N ALA A 154 27.08 17.84 10.70
CA ALA A 154 26.66 16.91 11.74
C ALA A 154 27.75 15.89 12.15
N ARG A 155 28.65 15.52 11.21
CA ARG A 155 29.81 14.67 11.54
C ARG A 155 30.88 15.43 12.33
N ILE A 156 31.13 16.70 12.01
CA ILE A 156 32.03 17.57 12.77
C ILE A 156 31.52 17.74 14.19
N ASP A 157 30.20 17.85 14.39
CA ASP A 157 29.54 17.90 15.70
C ASP A 157 29.56 16.53 16.44
N GLY A 158 30.22 15.52 15.91
CA GLY A 158 30.37 14.21 16.54
C GLY A 158 29.12 13.33 16.51
N ALA A 159 28.14 13.63 15.63
CA ALA A 159 26.95 12.80 15.53
C ALA A 159 27.25 11.44 14.89
N SER A 160 26.80 10.35 15.54
CA SER A 160 26.89 9.01 14.97
C SER A 160 25.99 8.86 13.73
N GLN A 161 26.30 7.89 12.85
CA GLN A 161 25.52 7.63 11.64
C GLN A 161 24.02 7.35 11.94
N TRP A 162 23.72 6.67 13.03
CA TRP A 162 22.34 6.44 13.49
C TRP A 162 21.63 7.71 13.91
N LYS A 163 22.36 8.60 14.63
CA LYS A 163 21.81 9.90 15.04
C LYS A 163 21.54 10.79 13.82
N ILE A 164 22.47 10.80 12.85
CA ILE A 164 22.29 11.50 11.57
C ILE A 164 21.05 10.97 10.85
N PHE A 165 20.95 9.65 10.68
CA PHE A 165 19.83 9.03 9.98
C PHE A 165 18.47 9.39 10.62
N TRP A 166 18.30 9.14 11.92
CA TRP A 166 16.99 9.32 12.57
C TRP A 166 16.63 10.77 12.89
N ARG A 167 17.62 11.61 13.23
CA ARG A 167 17.36 12.99 13.66
C ARG A 167 17.50 14.04 12.57
N ILE A 168 18.23 13.73 11.51
CA ILE A 168 18.48 14.67 10.42
C ILE A 168 17.83 14.17 9.14
N VAL A 169 18.18 12.97 8.68
CA VAL A 169 17.73 12.46 7.38
C VAL A 169 16.22 12.22 7.35
N MET A 170 15.71 11.37 8.24
CA MET A 170 14.29 10.96 8.24
C MET A 170 13.30 12.13 8.37
N PRO A 171 13.52 13.12 9.25
CA PRO A 171 12.63 14.29 9.31
C PRO A 171 12.64 15.14 8.03
N ASN A 172 13.81 15.31 7.41
CA ASN A 172 13.96 16.12 6.19
C ASN A 172 13.36 15.46 4.95
N VAL A 173 13.30 14.12 4.88
CA VAL A 173 12.67 13.39 3.76
C VAL A 173 11.22 12.99 4.06
N LYS A 174 10.51 13.78 4.84
CA LYS A 174 9.13 13.50 5.26
C LYS A 174 8.20 13.26 4.06
N SER A 175 8.28 14.06 3.01
CA SER A 175 7.51 13.85 1.77
C SER A 175 7.80 12.50 1.11
N GLY A 176 9.05 12.06 1.12
CA GLY A 176 9.47 10.77 0.55
C GLY A 176 8.81 9.60 1.28
N TRP A 177 8.99 9.48 2.61
CA TRP A 177 8.41 8.35 3.32
C TRP A 177 6.88 8.43 3.44
N LEU A 178 6.25 9.61 3.39
CA LEU A 178 4.79 9.73 3.25
C LEU A 178 4.30 9.19 1.89
N THR A 179 5.02 9.47 0.81
CA THR A 179 4.73 8.91 -0.51
C THR A 179 4.83 7.38 -0.48
N LEU A 180 5.91 6.83 0.12
CA LEU A 180 6.05 5.40 0.30
C LEU A 180 4.90 4.80 1.14
N MET A 181 4.50 5.49 2.20
CA MET A 181 3.37 5.08 3.04
C MET A 181 2.09 4.95 2.21
N LEU A 182 1.77 5.96 1.39
CA LEU A 182 0.57 5.92 0.54
C LEU A 182 0.60 4.75 -0.44
N LEU A 183 1.72 4.55 -1.14
CA LEU A 183 1.88 3.46 -2.11
C LEU A 183 1.78 2.08 -1.43
N SER A 184 2.40 1.91 -0.27
CA SER A 184 2.38 0.65 0.46
C SER A 184 1.01 0.35 1.05
N VAL A 185 0.36 1.34 1.67
CA VAL A 185 -1.00 1.18 2.19
C VAL A 185 -1.96 0.81 1.07
N GLN A 186 -1.90 1.50 -0.08
CA GLN A 186 -2.75 1.19 -1.22
C GLN A 186 -2.54 -0.24 -1.72
N THR A 187 -1.29 -0.68 -1.85
CA THR A 187 -0.96 -2.02 -2.34
C THR A 187 -1.37 -3.10 -1.35
N LEU A 188 -1.03 -2.96 -0.08
CA LEU A 188 -1.27 -3.97 0.94
C LEU A 188 -2.75 -4.06 1.36
N TRP A 189 -3.43 -2.91 1.47
CA TRP A 189 -4.87 -2.87 1.75
C TRP A 189 -5.70 -3.56 0.69
N ASN A 190 -5.34 -3.42 -0.58
CA ASN A 190 -6.04 -4.05 -1.70
C ASN A 190 -5.51 -5.46 -2.04
N SER A 191 -4.56 -5.99 -1.27
CA SER A 191 -4.00 -7.33 -1.46
C SER A 191 -5.04 -8.41 -1.17
N GLY A 192 -5.79 -8.78 -2.20
CA GLY A 192 -6.93 -9.69 -2.09
C GLY A 192 -6.61 -11.16 -2.35
N GLN A 193 -5.49 -11.47 -3.00
CA GLN A 193 -5.10 -12.86 -3.28
C GLN A 193 -3.64 -13.06 -2.94
N SER A 194 -3.39 -14.03 -2.06
CA SER A 194 -2.04 -14.52 -1.81
C SER A 194 -2.02 -16.02 -2.05
N PRO A 195 -1.17 -16.52 -2.96
CA PRO A 195 -1.04 -17.96 -3.21
C PRO A 195 -0.45 -18.70 -1.99
N TYR A 196 0.00 -17.96 -0.99
CA TYR A 196 0.67 -18.50 0.19
C TYR A 196 -0.27 -18.71 1.39
N ILE A 197 -1.48 -18.12 1.37
CA ILE A 197 -2.46 -18.23 2.47
C ILE A 197 -3.54 -19.23 2.09
N LEU A 198 -3.59 -20.32 2.83
CA LEU A 198 -4.52 -21.45 2.61
C LEU A 198 -5.71 -21.37 3.58
N SER A 199 -5.45 -21.14 4.87
CA SER A 199 -6.48 -21.08 5.92
C SER A 199 -7.35 -19.84 5.78
N GLU A 200 -8.68 -20.02 5.87
CA GLU A 200 -9.65 -18.92 5.78
C GLU A 200 -9.44 -17.85 6.84
N GLU A 201 -9.05 -18.26 8.05
CA GLU A 201 -8.80 -17.39 9.20
C GLU A 201 -7.65 -16.38 9.00
N LYS A 202 -6.70 -16.68 8.08
CA LYS A 202 -5.53 -15.84 7.79
C LYS A 202 -5.72 -14.96 6.56
N LYS A 203 -6.86 -15.07 5.89
CA LYS A 203 -7.14 -14.27 4.69
C LYS A 203 -7.41 -12.82 5.03
N THR A 204 -7.19 -11.95 4.05
CA THR A 204 -7.41 -10.50 4.17
C THR A 204 -8.85 -10.13 3.85
N LEU A 205 -9.28 -8.95 4.28
CA LEU A 205 -10.59 -8.39 3.98
C LEU A 205 -10.82 -8.28 2.47
N ALA A 206 -9.81 -7.81 1.73
CA ALA A 206 -9.88 -7.71 0.28
C ALA A 206 -10.16 -9.06 -0.38
N TYR A 207 -9.57 -10.15 0.13
CA TYR A 207 -9.85 -11.51 -0.35
C TYR A 207 -11.32 -11.89 -0.09
N ALA A 208 -11.79 -11.75 1.15
CA ALA A 208 -13.16 -12.11 1.54
C ALA A 208 -14.19 -11.33 0.72
N LEU A 209 -13.98 -10.04 0.53
CA LEU A 209 -14.86 -9.19 -0.24
C LEU A 209 -14.85 -9.51 -1.74
N ASN A 210 -13.68 -9.85 -2.31
CA ASN A 210 -13.58 -10.28 -3.71
C ASN A 210 -14.31 -11.61 -3.96
N GLN A 211 -14.33 -12.53 -3.00
CA GLN A 211 -15.11 -13.76 -3.09
C GLN A 211 -16.64 -13.48 -3.15
N ILE A 212 -17.09 -12.45 -2.46
CA ILE A 212 -18.50 -12.04 -2.53
C ILE A 212 -18.83 -11.50 -3.92
N VAL A 213 -17.95 -10.66 -4.48
CA VAL A 213 -18.11 -10.05 -5.80
C VAL A 213 -18.07 -11.10 -6.91
N SER A 214 -17.27 -12.15 -6.78
CA SER A 214 -17.17 -13.23 -7.76
C SER A 214 -18.46 -14.05 -7.91
N GLY A 215 -19.46 -13.83 -7.06
CA GLY A 215 -20.81 -14.41 -7.17
C GLY A 215 -21.65 -13.89 -8.35
N GLY A 216 -21.08 -13.06 -9.22
CA GLY A 216 -21.65 -12.69 -10.52
C GLY A 216 -22.58 -11.48 -10.50
N VAL A 217 -23.33 -11.34 -11.61
CA VAL A 217 -24.20 -10.18 -11.92
C VAL A 217 -25.23 -9.87 -10.84
N ALA A 218 -25.78 -10.91 -10.20
CA ALA A 218 -26.76 -10.76 -9.11
C ALA A 218 -26.19 -10.02 -7.88
N ARG A 219 -24.88 -9.98 -7.72
CA ARG A 219 -24.18 -9.31 -6.62
C ARG A 219 -23.53 -7.98 -7.01
N ALA A 220 -23.84 -7.42 -8.18
CA ALA A 220 -23.22 -6.18 -8.67
C ALA A 220 -23.42 -4.99 -7.72
N GLY A 221 -24.59 -4.85 -7.09
CA GLY A 221 -24.85 -3.81 -6.09
C GLY A 221 -24.03 -4.00 -4.81
N VAL A 222 -23.95 -5.25 -4.33
CA VAL A 222 -23.08 -5.62 -3.20
C VAL A 222 -21.62 -5.37 -3.54
N GLY A 223 -21.21 -5.67 -4.79
CA GLY A 223 -19.86 -5.36 -5.29
C GLY A 223 -19.52 -3.87 -5.24
N ALA A 224 -20.48 -3.00 -5.60
CA ALA A 224 -20.30 -1.55 -5.48
C ALA A 224 -20.16 -1.12 -4.00
N ALA A 225 -20.93 -1.68 -3.09
CA ALA A 225 -20.78 -1.43 -1.64
C ALA A 225 -19.41 -1.89 -1.11
N VAL A 226 -18.93 -3.05 -1.56
CA VAL A 226 -17.55 -3.54 -1.28
C VAL A 226 -16.51 -2.53 -1.73
N MET A 227 -16.60 -2.03 -2.97
CA MET A 227 -15.65 -1.04 -3.49
C MET A 227 -15.64 0.25 -2.67
N VAL A 228 -16.80 0.71 -2.19
CA VAL A 228 -16.90 1.88 -1.29
C VAL A 228 -16.15 1.62 0.01
N ILE A 229 -16.35 0.47 0.66
CA ILE A 229 -15.66 0.12 1.91
C ILE A 229 -14.14 0.03 1.70
N MET A 230 -13.71 -0.61 0.61
CA MET A 230 -12.29 -0.79 0.31
C MET A 230 -11.58 0.53 -0.01
N MET A 231 -12.27 1.51 -0.61
CA MET A 231 -11.65 2.81 -0.92
C MET A 231 -11.59 3.77 0.27
N LEU A 232 -12.37 3.56 1.33
CA LEU A 232 -12.41 4.48 2.49
C LEU A 232 -11.04 4.64 3.15
N VAL A 233 -10.33 3.55 3.42
CA VAL A 233 -9.03 3.60 4.12
C VAL A 233 -7.94 4.26 3.26
N PRO A 234 -7.68 3.87 2.00
CA PRO A 234 -6.71 4.56 1.16
C PRO A 234 -7.02 6.05 0.97
N ILE A 235 -8.30 6.42 0.79
CA ILE A 235 -8.71 7.82 0.66
C ILE A 235 -8.47 8.59 1.96
N THR A 236 -8.82 8.02 3.11
CA THR A 236 -8.58 8.66 4.41
C THR A 236 -7.08 8.88 4.65
N VAL A 237 -6.25 7.88 4.39
CA VAL A 237 -4.80 8.00 4.50
C VAL A 237 -4.26 9.07 3.55
N PHE A 238 -4.77 9.13 2.32
CA PHE A 238 -4.42 10.17 1.35
C PHE A 238 -4.78 11.57 1.84
N ILE A 239 -6.03 11.79 2.31
CA ILE A 239 -6.50 13.09 2.82
C ILE A 239 -5.65 13.57 4.00
N ILE A 240 -5.29 12.68 4.93
CA ILE A 240 -4.45 13.02 6.08
C ILE A 240 -3.02 13.38 5.64
N SER A 241 -2.51 12.71 4.61
CA SER A 241 -1.12 12.86 4.17
C SER A 241 -0.90 13.97 3.16
N GLN A 242 -1.95 14.38 2.39
CA GLN A 242 -1.81 15.30 1.26
C GLN A 242 -1.27 16.67 1.64
N SER A 243 -1.70 17.25 2.76
CA SER A 243 -1.23 18.57 3.23
C SER A 243 0.28 18.58 3.47
N ASN A 244 0.81 17.54 4.11
CA ASN A 244 2.24 17.40 4.37
C ASN A 244 3.05 17.17 3.08
N ILE A 245 2.49 16.47 2.10
CA ILE A 245 3.14 16.23 0.80
C ILE A 245 3.22 17.53 0.01
N ILE A 246 2.11 18.28 -0.07
CA ILE A 246 2.04 19.57 -0.79
C ILE A 246 2.98 20.58 -0.16
N GLU A 247 2.99 20.72 1.18
CA GLU A 247 3.87 21.63 1.90
C GLU A 247 5.35 21.29 1.68
N ALA A 248 5.71 20.02 1.70
CA ALA A 248 7.08 19.58 1.44
C ALA A 248 7.50 19.80 -0.03
N MET A 249 6.59 19.66 -0.98
CA MET A 249 6.85 19.98 -2.40
C MET A 249 7.00 21.49 -2.62
N ALA A 250 6.16 22.31 -1.98
CA ALA A 250 6.25 23.76 -2.07
C ALA A 250 7.57 24.29 -1.49
N SER A 251 8.05 23.73 -0.39
CA SER A 251 9.33 24.11 0.22
C SER A 251 10.55 23.68 -0.61
N SER A 252 10.44 22.65 -1.44
CA SER A 252 11.51 22.23 -2.35
C SER A 252 11.55 23.07 -3.64
N GLY A 253 10.41 23.57 -4.11
CA GLY A 253 10.30 24.40 -5.32
C GLY A 253 10.69 25.89 -5.12
N MET A 254 10.85 26.36 -3.88
CA MET A 254 11.29 27.74 -3.58
C MET A 254 12.82 27.89 -3.48
N LYS A 255 13.59 26.89 -3.87
CA LYS A 255 15.06 26.90 -3.82
C LYS A 255 15.73 27.08 -5.20
N GLU A 256 14.97 27.51 -6.23
CA GLU A 256 15.50 28.00 -7.50
C GLU A 256 15.57 29.52 -7.54
#